data_b49151777bb26c70886f334c0aab5e40
#
_entry.id   b49151777bb26c70886f334c0aab5e40
#
_cell.length_a   1.000
_cell.length_b   1.000
_cell.length_c   1.000
_cell.angle_alpha   90.00
_cell.angle_beta   90.00
_cell.angle_gamma   90.00
#
_symmetry.space_group_name_H-M   'P 1'
#
loop_
_entity.id
_entity.type
_entity.pdbx_description
1 polymer ?
#
loop_
_entity_poly.entity_id
_entity_poly.type
_entity_poly.pdbx_seq_one_letter_code
_entity_poly.pdbx_strand_id
1 'polypeptide(L)'
;MISNFINKIWIINYKNIEDKEFIFDNKINCLVGNNGVGKTNILDSIFHLCIGKSYFNLRNDQIINKKNDFMLIEGDFVCNDKNEKIVCSIKRGGKKVLKRNNKAYKKLSDHLGLIPVVLISPYDTDLINDGSLERRKFIDSIISQNNKTYLNQLIDYNKIIQNRNKL
;
A
#
# COMPACT_ATOMS: atom_id res chain seq x y z
N MET A 1 17.80 -3.40 -17.62
CA MET A 1 16.45 -2.91 -17.26
C MET A 1 16.30 -3.09 -15.77
N ILE A 2 15.77 -2.08 -15.07
CA ILE A 2 15.45 -2.19 -13.64
C ILE A 2 14.27 -3.15 -13.53
N SER A 3 14.46 -4.32 -12.93
CA SER A 3 13.39 -5.29 -12.74
C SER A 3 12.80 -5.13 -11.32
N ASN A 4 11.56 -4.68 -11.24
CA ASN A 4 10.81 -4.66 -9.98
C ASN A 4 9.57 -5.53 -10.18
N PHE A 5 9.44 -6.61 -9.42
CA PHE A 5 8.27 -7.48 -9.45
C PHE A 5 8.05 -8.17 -8.11
N ILE A 6 6.84 -8.65 -7.90
CA ILE A 6 6.48 -9.45 -6.74
C ILE A 6 6.57 -10.93 -7.10
N ASN A 7 7.26 -11.72 -6.27
CA ASN A 7 7.32 -13.17 -6.41
C ASN A 7 6.18 -13.85 -5.68
N LYS A 8 5.91 -13.39 -4.46
CA LYS A 8 4.98 -14.05 -3.57
C LYS A 8 4.34 -13.05 -2.61
N ILE A 9 3.09 -13.31 -2.24
CA ILE A 9 2.43 -12.63 -1.13
C ILE A 9 1.73 -13.64 -0.24
N TRP A 10 1.86 -13.47 1.05
CA TRP A 10 1.09 -14.18 2.06
C TRP A 10 0.23 -13.18 2.84
N ILE A 11 -1.06 -13.48 2.93
CA ILE A 11 -2.08 -12.59 3.47
C ILE A 11 -2.82 -13.31 4.58
N ILE A 12 -2.83 -12.73 5.77
CA ILE A 12 -3.57 -13.24 6.93
C ILE A 12 -4.54 -12.18 7.43
N ASN A 13 -5.82 -12.53 7.54
CA ASN A 13 -6.88 -11.71 8.14
C ASN A 13 -7.03 -10.30 7.52
N TYR A 14 -6.80 -10.19 6.22
CA TYR A 14 -6.93 -8.94 5.48
C TYR A 14 -8.29 -8.85 4.81
N LYS A 15 -9.17 -7.99 5.30
CA LYS A 15 -10.55 -7.85 4.81
C LYS A 15 -11.30 -9.19 4.80
N ASN A 16 -11.66 -9.74 3.63
CA ASN A 16 -12.30 -11.03 3.49
C ASN A 16 -11.33 -12.21 3.27
N ILE A 17 -10.03 -11.96 3.24
CA ILE A 17 -9.01 -13.00 3.08
C ILE A 17 -8.56 -13.44 4.47
N GLU A 18 -8.79 -14.71 4.82
CA GLU A 18 -8.44 -15.26 6.13
C GLU A 18 -6.98 -15.72 6.18
N ASP A 19 -6.58 -16.61 5.27
CA ASP A 19 -5.20 -17.10 5.12
C ASP A 19 -5.00 -17.61 3.70
N LYS A 20 -4.18 -16.90 2.93
CA LYS A 20 -3.89 -17.23 1.53
C LYS A 20 -2.49 -16.83 1.13
N GLU A 21 -1.86 -17.71 0.37
CA GLU A 21 -0.59 -17.46 -0.30
C GLU A 21 -0.82 -17.43 -1.81
N PHE A 22 -0.15 -16.48 -2.50
CA PHE A 22 -0.15 -16.35 -3.94
C PHE A 22 1.28 -16.22 -4.45
N ILE A 23 1.58 -16.97 -5.50
CA ILE A 23 2.85 -16.90 -6.24
C ILE A 23 2.56 -16.23 -7.57
N PHE A 24 3.42 -15.31 -7.96
CA PHE A 24 3.26 -14.49 -9.16
C PHE A 24 4.35 -14.78 -10.18
N ASP A 25 3.97 -14.71 -11.45
CA ASP A 25 4.91 -14.58 -12.55
C ASP A 25 5.49 -13.17 -12.59
N ASN A 26 6.71 -13.03 -13.13
CA ASN A 26 7.40 -11.74 -13.19
C ASN A 26 6.90 -10.79 -14.30
N LYS A 27 5.91 -11.20 -15.09
CA LYS A 27 5.35 -10.42 -16.19
C LYS A 27 3.88 -10.09 -15.97
N ILE A 28 2.98 -11.00 -16.31
CA ILE A 28 1.54 -10.77 -16.30
C ILE A 28 0.88 -11.83 -15.43
N ASN A 29 0.06 -11.37 -14.49
CA ASN A 29 -0.75 -12.21 -13.62
C ASN A 29 -2.21 -11.83 -13.78
N CYS A 30 -3.08 -12.83 -13.97
CA CYS A 30 -4.51 -12.63 -14.12
C CYS A 30 -5.25 -13.25 -12.93
N LEU A 31 -5.97 -12.42 -12.16
CA LEU A 31 -6.81 -12.87 -11.06
C LEU A 31 -8.23 -13.10 -11.56
N VAL A 32 -8.63 -14.36 -11.67
CA VAL A 32 -9.96 -14.76 -12.15
C VAL A 32 -10.80 -15.38 -11.03
N GLY A 33 -12.10 -15.25 -11.11
CA GLY A 33 -13.04 -15.81 -10.13
C GLY A 33 -14.30 -14.97 -9.99
N ASN A 34 -15.28 -15.46 -9.23
CA ASN A 34 -16.57 -14.82 -8.99
C ASN A 34 -16.43 -13.45 -8.30
N ASN A 35 -17.46 -12.62 -8.37
CA ASN A 35 -17.49 -11.35 -7.64
C ASN A 35 -17.52 -11.63 -6.13
N GLY A 36 -16.83 -10.78 -5.36
CA GLY A 36 -16.77 -10.91 -3.90
C GLY A 36 -15.71 -11.87 -3.35
N VAL A 37 -15.04 -12.71 -4.17
CA VAL A 37 -14.02 -13.66 -3.68
C VAL A 37 -12.74 -13.01 -3.15
N GLY A 38 -12.55 -11.69 -3.37
CA GLY A 38 -11.40 -10.97 -2.83
C GLY A 38 -10.32 -10.57 -3.84
N LYS A 39 -10.56 -10.66 -5.15
CA LYS A 39 -9.59 -10.26 -6.19
C LYS A 39 -9.03 -8.84 -5.96
N THR A 40 -9.92 -7.88 -5.77
CA THR A 40 -9.54 -6.49 -5.47
C THR A 40 -8.79 -6.36 -4.15
N ASN A 41 -9.10 -7.21 -3.16
CA ASN A 41 -8.43 -7.19 -1.87
C ASN A 41 -7.00 -7.76 -1.95
N ILE A 42 -6.72 -8.67 -2.89
CA ILE A 42 -5.35 -9.11 -3.20
C ILE A 42 -4.55 -7.95 -3.79
N LEU A 43 -5.10 -7.23 -4.78
CA LEU A 43 -4.43 -6.06 -5.38
C LEU A 43 -4.20 -4.95 -4.35
N ASP A 44 -5.20 -4.69 -3.49
CA ASP A 44 -5.07 -3.71 -2.41
C ASP A 44 -4.02 -4.12 -1.37
N SER A 45 -3.86 -5.41 -1.08
CA SER A 45 -2.83 -5.90 -0.17
C SER A 45 -1.42 -5.69 -0.72
N ILE A 46 -1.22 -5.89 -2.02
CA ILE A 46 0.05 -5.58 -2.71
C ILE A 46 0.32 -4.07 -2.64
N PHE A 47 -0.68 -3.26 -2.99
CA PHE A 47 -0.58 -1.80 -2.88
C PHE A 47 -0.25 -1.35 -1.46
N HIS A 48 -0.90 -1.98 -0.45
CA HIS A 48 -0.65 -1.70 0.95
C HIS A 48 0.80 -2.00 1.36
N LEU A 49 1.40 -3.07 0.86
CA LEU A 49 2.82 -3.35 1.09
C LEU A 49 3.73 -2.31 0.45
N CYS A 50 3.40 -1.85 -0.76
CA CYS A 50 4.25 -0.89 -1.50
C CYS A 50 4.18 0.53 -0.94
N ILE A 51 2.98 0.98 -0.55
CA ILE A 51 2.72 2.37 -0.11
C ILE A 51 2.63 2.51 1.42
N GLY A 52 2.36 1.40 2.11
CA GLY A 52 2.13 1.37 3.55
C GLY A 52 0.71 1.73 3.98
N LYS A 53 -0.26 1.84 3.07
CA LYS A 53 -1.68 2.07 3.36
C LYS A 53 -2.57 1.44 2.29
N SER A 54 -3.82 1.13 2.63
CA SER A 54 -4.82 0.68 1.66
C SER A 54 -5.09 1.76 0.62
N TYR A 55 -5.27 1.36 -0.64
CA TYR A 55 -5.70 2.23 -1.73
C TYR A 55 -7.05 2.89 -1.43
N PHE A 56 -7.97 2.15 -0.84
CA PHE A 56 -9.33 2.62 -0.50
C PHE A 56 -9.39 3.50 0.75
N ASN A 57 -8.25 3.98 1.29
CA ASN A 57 -8.15 4.86 2.47
C ASN A 57 -8.90 4.35 3.70
N LEU A 58 -9.02 3.03 3.85
CA LEU A 58 -9.68 2.41 4.98
C LEU A 58 -8.88 2.62 6.28
N ARG A 59 -9.58 2.77 7.39
CA ARG A 59 -8.94 2.78 8.72
C ARG A 59 -8.41 1.38 9.04
N ASN A 60 -7.41 1.33 9.91
CA ASN A 60 -6.74 0.08 10.28
C ASN A 60 -7.72 -0.99 10.80
N ASP A 61 -8.73 -0.58 11.55
CA ASP A 61 -9.77 -1.48 12.09
C ASP A 61 -10.69 -2.07 11.00
N GLN A 62 -10.86 -1.36 9.87
CA GLN A 62 -11.66 -1.80 8.73
C GLN A 62 -10.90 -2.76 7.80
N ILE A 63 -9.57 -2.74 7.87
CA ILE A 63 -8.70 -3.60 7.06
C ILE A 63 -8.58 -4.98 7.69
N ILE A 64 -8.61 -5.07 9.02
CA ILE A 64 -8.56 -6.35 9.75
C ILE A 64 -9.89 -7.08 9.54
N ASN A 65 -9.82 -8.37 9.22
CA ASN A 65 -11.01 -9.22 9.13
C ASN A 65 -11.84 -9.09 10.42
N LYS A 66 -13.17 -8.97 10.26
CA LYS A 66 -14.08 -8.67 11.38
C LYS A 66 -14.03 -9.68 12.53
N LYS A 67 -13.66 -10.93 12.23
CA LYS A 67 -13.59 -12.02 13.20
C LYS A 67 -12.25 -12.11 13.94
N ASN A 68 -11.28 -11.25 13.59
CA ASN A 68 -9.90 -11.35 14.05
C ASN A 68 -9.40 -10.03 14.65
N ASP A 69 -8.37 -10.13 15.50
CA ASP A 69 -7.79 -8.96 16.18
C ASP A 69 -6.51 -8.45 15.54
N PHE A 70 -6.03 -9.12 14.51
CA PHE A 70 -4.84 -8.69 13.79
C PHE A 70 -4.93 -9.06 12.31
N MET A 71 -4.14 -8.37 11.50
CA MET A 71 -3.80 -8.78 10.14
C MET A 71 -2.29 -8.80 9.92
N LEU A 72 -1.86 -9.62 8.97
CA LEU A 72 -0.50 -9.64 8.47
C LEU A 72 -0.51 -9.78 6.96
N ILE A 73 0.36 -9.02 6.30
CA ILE A 73 0.69 -9.20 4.88
C ILE A 73 2.21 -9.30 4.80
N GLU A 74 2.69 -10.33 4.14
CA GLU A 74 4.10 -10.53 3.84
C GLU A 74 4.26 -10.65 2.33
N GLY A 75 5.21 -9.93 1.75
CA GLY A 75 5.51 -9.98 0.32
C GLY A 75 7.01 -10.14 0.07
N ASP A 76 7.35 -11.04 -0.84
CA ASP A 76 8.69 -11.22 -1.37
C ASP A 76 8.78 -10.54 -2.75
N PHE A 77 9.62 -9.52 -2.84
CA PHE A 77 9.81 -8.70 -4.03
C PHE A 77 11.25 -8.84 -4.55
N VAL A 78 11.41 -8.63 -5.83
CA VAL A 78 12.71 -8.32 -6.43
C VAL A 78 12.71 -6.83 -6.77
N CYS A 79 13.69 -6.09 -6.25
CA CYS A 79 13.84 -4.66 -6.48
C CYS A 79 15.29 -4.38 -6.88
N ASN A 80 15.52 -3.93 -8.12
CA ASN A 80 16.87 -3.71 -8.65
C ASN A 80 17.77 -4.94 -8.45
N ASP A 81 17.27 -6.11 -8.84
CA ASP A 81 17.94 -7.42 -8.74
C ASP A 81 18.29 -7.87 -7.30
N LYS A 82 17.67 -7.25 -6.30
CA LYS A 82 17.81 -7.63 -4.89
C LYS A 82 16.49 -8.17 -4.34
N ASN A 83 16.58 -9.25 -3.57
CA ASN A 83 15.42 -9.79 -2.87
C ASN A 83 15.08 -8.91 -1.67
N GLU A 84 13.84 -8.50 -1.59
CA GLU A 84 13.31 -7.65 -0.54
C GLU A 84 12.05 -8.27 0.07
N LYS A 85 12.10 -8.54 1.37
CA LYS A 85 10.94 -9.02 2.11
C LYS A 85 10.29 -7.86 2.84
N ILE A 86 9.03 -7.60 2.54
CA ILE A 86 8.22 -6.56 3.19
C ILE A 86 7.12 -7.22 4.01
N VAL A 87 6.98 -6.81 5.25
CA VAL A 87 5.95 -7.32 6.16
C VAL A 87 5.18 -6.14 6.75
N CYS A 88 3.88 -6.16 6.61
CA CYS A 88 2.98 -5.21 7.26
C CYS A 88 2.07 -5.96 8.23
N SER A 89 2.04 -5.55 9.48
CA SER A 89 1.14 -6.10 10.48
C SER A 89 0.42 -4.98 11.25
N ILE A 90 -0.85 -5.24 11.57
CA ILE A 90 -1.71 -4.34 12.35
C ILE A 90 -2.45 -5.19 13.38
N LYS A 91 -2.42 -4.77 14.63
CA LYS A 91 -3.26 -5.32 15.69
C LYS A 91 -4.42 -4.33 15.95
N ARG A 92 -5.62 -4.85 16.23
CA ARG A 92 -6.81 -4.03 16.54
C ARG A 92 -6.50 -3.14 17.75
N GLY A 93 -6.76 -1.84 17.63
CA GLY A 93 -6.38 -0.85 18.65
C GLY A 93 -4.88 -0.58 18.78
N GLY A 94 -4.02 -1.28 18.02
CA GLY A 94 -2.58 -1.13 18.04
C GLY A 94 -2.01 -0.29 16.89
N LYS A 95 -0.69 -0.10 16.94
CA LYS A 95 0.04 0.59 15.88
C LYS A 95 0.35 -0.37 14.72
N LYS A 96 0.31 0.17 13.51
CA LYS A 96 0.82 -0.50 12.32
C LYS A 96 2.33 -0.63 12.40
N VAL A 97 2.84 -1.81 12.08
CA VAL A 97 4.27 -2.09 11.97
C VAL A 97 4.58 -2.49 10.53
N LEU A 98 5.51 -1.79 9.91
CA LEU A 98 6.04 -2.11 8.58
C LEU A 98 7.53 -2.45 8.73
N LYS A 99 7.92 -3.60 8.19
CA LYS A 99 9.32 -4.09 8.23
C LYS A 99 9.83 -4.36 6.83
N ARG A 100 11.12 -4.11 6.62
CA ARG A 100 11.91 -4.52 5.47
C ARG A 100 13.04 -5.42 5.93
N ASN A 101 13.14 -6.63 5.41
CA ASN A 101 14.16 -7.61 5.76
C ASN A 101 14.31 -7.75 7.30
N ASN A 102 13.17 -7.92 8.00
CA ASN A 102 13.03 -8.03 9.45
C ASN A 102 13.32 -6.75 10.27
N LYS A 103 13.72 -5.64 9.63
CA LYS A 103 13.95 -4.36 10.32
C LYS A 103 12.73 -3.46 10.19
N ALA A 104 12.19 -3.00 11.32
CA ALA A 104 11.05 -2.08 11.32
C ALA A 104 11.47 -0.68 10.86
N TYR A 105 10.66 -0.05 10.05
CA TYR A 105 10.85 1.35 9.68
C TYR A 105 10.54 2.27 10.87
N LYS A 106 11.38 3.27 11.07
CA LYS A 106 11.12 4.34 12.04
C LYS A 106 10.09 5.33 11.51
N LYS A 107 10.13 5.61 10.20
CA LYS A 107 9.19 6.49 9.51
C LYS A 107 8.68 5.79 8.24
N LEU A 108 7.39 5.87 7.99
CA LEU A 108 6.78 5.29 6.79
C LEU A 108 7.31 5.94 5.50
N SER A 109 7.68 7.23 5.55
CA SER A 109 8.31 7.94 4.43
C SER A 109 9.60 7.28 3.93
N ASP A 110 10.31 6.53 4.79
CA ASP A 110 11.55 5.86 4.40
C ASP A 110 11.28 4.64 3.49
N HIS A 111 10.09 4.08 3.58
CA HIS A 111 9.64 2.96 2.78
C HIS A 111 9.14 3.39 1.40
N LEU A 112 8.47 4.55 1.31
CA LEU A 112 7.84 5.01 0.09
C LEU A 112 8.87 5.17 -1.04
N GLY A 113 8.55 4.61 -2.22
CA GLY A 113 9.42 4.63 -3.41
C GLY A 113 10.44 3.48 -3.47
N LEU A 114 10.50 2.59 -2.48
CA LEU A 114 11.28 1.36 -2.58
C LEU A 114 10.72 0.43 -3.66
N ILE A 115 9.41 0.28 -3.68
CA ILE A 115 8.66 -0.53 -4.64
C ILE A 115 7.63 0.40 -5.30
N PRO A 116 7.97 1.01 -6.45
CA PRO A 116 7.03 1.86 -7.17
C PRO A 116 5.82 1.04 -7.61
N VAL A 117 4.62 1.59 -7.39
CA VAL A 117 3.37 0.93 -7.73
C VAL A 117 2.36 1.93 -8.27
N VAL A 118 1.62 1.51 -9.27
CA VAL A 118 0.41 2.19 -9.76
C VAL A 118 -0.74 1.20 -9.68
N LEU A 119 -1.84 1.63 -9.08
CA LEU A 119 -3.10 0.88 -9.07
C LEU A 119 -4.13 1.70 -9.82
N ILE A 120 -4.82 1.07 -10.75
CA ILE A 120 -5.90 1.68 -11.52
C ILE A 120 -7.19 0.92 -11.19
N SER A 121 -8.25 1.64 -10.90
CA SER A 121 -9.55 1.10 -10.56
C SER A 121 -10.66 1.76 -11.38
N PRO A 122 -11.85 1.16 -11.49
CA PRO A 122 -13.01 1.81 -12.15
C PRO A 122 -13.41 3.14 -11.49
N TYR A 123 -13.03 3.38 -10.24
CA TYR A 123 -13.31 4.63 -9.52
C TYR A 123 -12.36 5.78 -9.90
N ASP A 124 -11.31 5.53 -10.70
CA ASP A 124 -10.37 6.58 -11.12
C ASP A 124 -10.96 7.52 -12.17
N THR A 125 -12.15 7.23 -12.67
CA THR A 125 -12.98 8.21 -13.39
C THR A 125 -13.25 9.47 -12.57
N ASP A 126 -13.18 9.37 -11.23
CA ASP A 126 -13.30 10.49 -10.31
C ASP A 126 -12.15 11.51 -10.47
N LEU A 127 -10.98 11.07 -10.96
CA LEU A 127 -9.87 11.96 -11.33
C LEU A 127 -10.25 12.94 -12.45
N ILE A 128 -11.19 12.53 -13.30
CA ILE A 128 -11.71 13.35 -14.42
C ILE A 128 -12.89 14.19 -13.92
N ASN A 129 -13.82 13.56 -13.21
CA ASN A 129 -15.11 14.14 -12.84
C ASN A 129 -15.04 14.98 -11.57
N ASP A 130 -14.17 14.61 -10.62
CA ASP A 130 -14.02 15.29 -9.34
C ASP A 130 -13.12 16.52 -9.42
N GLY A 131 -13.09 17.26 -8.31
CA GLY A 131 -12.37 18.52 -8.18
C GLY A 131 -10.84 18.39 -8.26
N SER A 132 -10.19 19.55 -8.31
CA SER A 132 -8.71 19.68 -8.40
C SER A 132 -7.96 19.01 -7.23
N LEU A 133 -8.64 18.73 -6.10
CA LEU A 133 -8.02 18.12 -4.93
C LEU A 133 -7.59 16.68 -5.19
N GLU A 134 -8.45 15.86 -5.81
CA GLU A 134 -8.15 14.45 -6.09
C GLU A 134 -7.04 14.32 -7.14
N ARG A 135 -7.06 15.16 -8.17
CA ARG A 135 -5.96 15.25 -9.14
C ARG A 135 -4.62 15.59 -8.50
N ARG A 136 -4.59 16.58 -7.57
CA ARG A 136 -3.37 16.92 -6.83
C ARG A 136 -2.88 15.78 -5.99
N LYS A 137 -3.73 15.11 -5.21
CA LYS A 137 -3.37 13.94 -4.40
C LYS A 137 -2.78 12.82 -5.26
N PHE A 138 -3.34 12.58 -6.43
CA PHE A 138 -2.83 11.58 -7.36
C PHE A 138 -1.41 11.93 -7.84
N ILE A 139 -1.20 13.16 -8.33
CA ILE A 139 0.11 13.66 -8.77
C ILE A 139 1.12 13.62 -7.61
N ASP A 140 0.74 14.12 -6.43
CA ASP A 140 1.57 14.10 -5.23
C ASP A 140 2.01 12.66 -4.88
N SER A 141 1.13 11.68 -5.03
CA SER A 141 1.43 10.28 -4.75
C SER A 141 2.47 9.70 -5.71
N ILE A 142 2.40 10.06 -6.99
CA ILE A 142 3.35 9.60 -8.02
C ILE A 142 4.72 10.26 -7.81
N ILE A 143 4.76 11.59 -7.63
CA ILE A 143 6.01 12.32 -7.45
C ILE A 143 6.71 11.86 -6.16
N SER A 144 5.94 11.67 -5.09
CA SER A 144 6.47 11.23 -3.79
C SER A 144 7.13 9.85 -3.82
N GLN A 145 6.75 8.96 -4.73
CA GLN A 145 7.41 7.66 -4.91
C GLN A 145 8.80 7.79 -5.55
N ASN A 146 9.01 8.85 -6.35
CA ASN A 146 10.24 9.01 -7.14
C ASN A 146 11.17 10.10 -6.58
N ASN A 147 10.65 11.01 -5.74
CA ASN A 147 11.40 12.16 -5.25
C ASN A 147 11.25 12.34 -3.74
N LYS A 148 12.29 11.97 -2.99
CA LYS A 148 12.32 12.08 -1.52
C LYS A 148 12.28 13.52 -1.01
N THR A 149 12.88 14.46 -1.74
CA THR A 149 12.85 15.89 -1.39
C THR A 149 11.42 16.40 -1.45
N TYR A 150 10.73 16.11 -2.56
CA TYR A 150 9.32 16.46 -2.73
C TYR A 150 8.44 15.86 -1.62
N LEU A 151 8.63 14.57 -1.32
CA LEU A 151 7.88 13.90 -0.24
C LEU A 151 8.06 14.61 1.10
N ASN A 152 9.29 14.98 1.48
CA ASN A 152 9.55 15.68 2.73
C ASN A 152 8.89 17.05 2.76
N GLN A 153 9.01 17.82 1.67
CA GLN A 153 8.34 19.13 1.54
C GLN A 153 6.82 19.01 1.61
N LEU A 154 6.24 18.00 0.98
CA LEU A 154 4.80 17.75 1.05
C LEU A 154 4.33 17.39 2.47
N ILE A 155 5.11 16.61 3.21
CA ILE A 155 4.83 16.28 4.61
C ILE A 155 4.84 17.57 5.47
N ASP A 156 5.87 18.40 5.31
CA ASP A 156 6.00 19.65 6.07
C ASP A 156 4.88 20.64 5.72
N TYR A 157 4.56 20.79 4.44
CA TYR A 157 3.42 21.59 3.98
C TYR A 157 2.11 21.15 4.62
N ASN A 158 1.80 19.84 4.56
CA ASN A 158 0.56 19.32 5.15
C ASN A 158 0.50 19.54 6.66
N LYS A 159 1.64 19.43 7.36
CA LYS A 159 1.73 19.70 8.80
C LYS A 159 1.44 21.17 9.12
N ILE A 160 1.97 22.10 8.34
CA ILE A 160 1.72 23.54 8.49
C ILE A 160 0.24 23.84 8.28
N ILE A 161 -0.37 23.30 7.21
CA ILE A 161 -1.81 23.46 6.94
C ILE A 161 -2.67 22.93 8.09
N GLN A 162 -2.34 21.74 8.61
CA GLN A 162 -3.08 21.19 9.75
C GLN A 162 -2.97 22.05 11.00
N ASN A 163 -1.77 22.62 11.28
CA ASN A 163 -1.58 23.50 12.43
C ASN A 163 -2.38 24.81 12.27
N ARG A 164 -2.34 25.42 11.08
CA ARG A 164 -3.12 26.63 10.78
C ARG A 164 -4.62 26.40 10.98
N ASN A 165 -5.14 25.27 10.56
CA ASN A 165 -6.58 24.97 10.63
C ASN A 165 -7.06 24.58 12.04
N LYS A 166 -6.16 24.46 13.03
CA LYS A 166 -6.47 24.23 14.43
C LYS A 166 -6.57 25.52 15.25
N LEU A 167 -6.10 26.64 14.69
CA LEU A 167 -6.24 27.99 15.23
C LEU A 167 -7.61 28.58 14.88
#